data_c84b5ae8c80c61dc51eebcdce774aa52
#
_entry.id   c84b5ae8c80c61dc51eebcdce774aa52
#
_cell.length_a   1.000
_cell.length_b   1.000
_cell.length_c   1.000
_cell.angle_alpha   90.00
_cell.angle_beta   90.00
_cell.angle_gamma   90.00
#
_symmetry.space_group_name_H-M   'P 1'
#
loop_
_entity.id
_entity.type
_entity.pdbx_description
1 polymer ?
#
loop_
_entity_poly.entity_id
_entity_poly.type
_entity_poly.pdbx_seq_one_letter_code
_entity_poly.pdbx_strand_id
1 'polypeptide(L)'
;MGRLKDIILNFDLGVESKDKWIVFGIFAAYFLVGYVVEGTTRLFWMHWIGAYVIALIIFFVSKQYYSEKGYKSALSFMFPKEIWSHRSTINDCIIAVINSFLARFAYLVISIGPIAAAGAVGFYIAEFLDLSQTKDAPTWGVIAIFTLATMLASDFCYYWAHRFAHTFPVWWEFHKTHHSAEVMTPITLLRYHPLDDLIYAIFRHVGSSVTAGFFLFMYPSIEGAATILSTNVVVFAFNILGSNLRHSHIWLSYGPHLSHILISPAMHHIHHSEDEKHWDRNFGAIFSIWDWMFGTIYIPKEREEITFGIGEPAEEFNTVPKLYIGPFIRAYSLFKKTDTKADVSTPP
;
A
#
# COMPACT_ATOMS: atom_id res chain seq x y z
N MET A 1 -28.93 16.49 -1.84
CA MET A 1 -28.01 16.15 -2.95
C MET A 1 -27.74 17.30 -3.93
N GLY A 2 -28.75 18.16 -4.26
CA GLY A 2 -28.56 19.31 -5.16
C GLY A 2 -27.55 20.34 -4.66
N ARG A 3 -27.63 20.78 -3.41
CA ARG A 3 -26.73 21.82 -2.85
C ARG A 3 -25.24 21.48 -2.85
N LEU A 4 -24.86 20.22 -2.65
CA LEU A 4 -23.45 19.82 -2.66
C LEU A 4 -22.88 19.83 -4.09
N LYS A 5 -23.71 19.47 -5.06
CA LYS A 5 -23.38 19.53 -6.49
C LYS A 5 -23.14 20.96 -6.95
N ASP A 6 -23.96 21.89 -6.46
CA ASP A 6 -23.84 23.32 -6.77
C ASP A 6 -22.62 23.97 -6.11
N ILE A 7 -22.22 23.52 -4.90
CA ILE A 7 -21.00 23.99 -4.22
C ILE A 7 -19.75 23.50 -4.96
N ILE A 8 -19.73 22.23 -5.40
CA ILE A 8 -18.57 21.66 -6.12
C ILE A 8 -18.44 22.25 -7.52
N LEU A 9 -19.55 22.53 -8.20
CA LEU A 9 -19.56 23.09 -9.55
C LEU A 9 -19.31 24.61 -9.58
N ASN A 10 -19.62 25.32 -8.48
CA ASN A 10 -19.49 26.78 -8.37
C ASN A 10 -18.32 27.22 -7.46
N PHE A 11 -17.34 26.34 -7.19
CA PHE A 11 -16.12 26.75 -6.51
C PHE A 11 -15.31 27.65 -7.46
N ASP A 12 -15.56 28.95 -7.34
CA ASP A 12 -14.95 29.96 -8.20
C ASP A 12 -13.61 30.42 -7.61
N LEU A 13 -12.53 29.98 -8.26
CA LEU A 13 -11.17 30.43 -7.94
C LEU A 13 -10.84 31.78 -8.61
N GLY A 14 -11.81 32.46 -9.23
CA GLY A 14 -11.55 33.69 -10.00
C GLY A 14 -10.74 33.51 -11.28
N VAL A 15 -10.59 32.26 -11.73
CA VAL A 15 -9.79 31.87 -12.91
C VAL A 15 -10.75 31.45 -14.03
N GLU A 16 -10.53 31.90 -15.27
CA GLU A 16 -11.33 31.46 -16.40
C GLU A 16 -11.33 29.93 -16.57
N SER A 17 -12.41 29.38 -17.11
CA SER A 17 -12.61 27.90 -17.15
C SER A 17 -11.48 27.15 -17.87
N LYS A 18 -10.82 27.78 -18.84
CA LYS A 18 -9.65 27.21 -19.57
C LYS A 18 -8.43 27.12 -18.66
N ASP A 19 -8.20 28.11 -17.83
CA ASP A 19 -7.03 28.19 -16.96
C ASP A 19 -7.16 27.30 -15.73
N LYS A 20 -8.40 26.96 -15.29
CA LYS A 20 -8.63 25.98 -14.22
C LYS A 20 -8.02 24.62 -14.53
N TRP A 21 -8.11 24.17 -15.77
CA TRP A 21 -7.49 22.91 -16.21
C TRP A 21 -5.97 22.99 -16.32
N ILE A 22 -5.44 24.17 -16.70
CA ILE A 22 -3.99 24.38 -16.71
C ILE A 22 -3.44 24.40 -15.28
N VAL A 23 -4.07 25.13 -14.38
CA VAL A 23 -3.70 25.17 -12.95
C VAL A 23 -3.80 23.77 -12.34
N PHE A 24 -4.90 23.04 -12.58
CA PHE A 24 -5.03 21.65 -12.13
C PHE A 24 -3.94 20.75 -12.70
N GLY A 25 -3.63 20.89 -14.00
CA GLY A 25 -2.55 20.14 -14.66
C GLY A 25 -1.17 20.41 -14.06
N ILE A 26 -0.85 21.68 -13.75
CA ILE A 26 0.40 22.06 -13.09
C ILE A 26 0.46 21.49 -11.67
N PHE A 27 -0.63 21.58 -10.90
CA PHE A 27 -0.71 20.99 -9.57
C PHE A 27 -0.56 19.46 -9.63
N ALA A 28 -1.27 18.79 -10.52
CA ALA A 28 -1.18 17.35 -10.71
C ALA A 28 0.25 16.93 -11.09
N ALA A 29 0.89 17.66 -12.01
CA ALA A 29 2.27 17.42 -12.40
C ALA A 29 3.25 17.61 -11.21
N TYR A 30 3.08 18.64 -10.40
CA TYR A 30 3.90 18.88 -9.22
C TYR A 30 3.80 17.73 -8.21
N PHE A 31 2.58 17.25 -7.92
CA PHE A 31 2.37 16.14 -6.99
C PHE A 31 2.88 14.81 -7.53
N LEU A 32 2.64 14.52 -8.83
CA LEU A 32 3.16 13.31 -9.48
C LEU A 32 4.68 13.31 -9.56
N VAL A 33 5.30 14.45 -9.86
CA VAL A 33 6.77 14.61 -9.85
C VAL A 33 7.31 14.32 -8.45
N GLY A 34 6.64 14.77 -7.38
CA GLY A 34 7.02 14.44 -6.00
C GLY A 34 7.10 12.93 -5.78
N TYR A 35 6.10 12.15 -6.22
CA TYR A 35 6.14 10.69 -6.10
C TYR A 35 7.29 10.03 -6.86
N VAL A 36 7.70 10.60 -7.99
CA VAL A 36 8.78 10.05 -8.82
C VAL A 36 10.16 10.46 -8.31
N VAL A 37 10.28 11.62 -7.65
CA VAL A 37 11.57 12.20 -7.23
C VAL A 37 11.88 11.93 -5.75
N GLU A 38 10.88 11.81 -4.89
CA GLU A 38 11.08 11.56 -3.47
C GLU A 38 11.43 10.08 -3.20
N GLY A 39 12.62 9.81 -2.66
CA GLY A 39 13.11 8.46 -2.36
C GLY A 39 12.25 7.68 -1.36
N THR A 40 11.43 8.36 -0.57
CA THR A 40 10.50 7.77 0.40
C THR A 40 9.28 7.12 -0.26
N THR A 41 9.00 7.44 -1.52
CA THR A 41 7.85 6.89 -2.24
C THR A 41 8.20 5.60 -2.99
N ARG A 42 7.21 4.70 -3.12
CA ARG A 42 7.39 3.48 -3.93
C ARG A 42 7.51 3.77 -5.42
N LEU A 43 6.98 4.87 -5.91
CA LEU A 43 7.08 5.28 -7.30
C LEU A 43 8.37 6.07 -7.61
N PHE A 44 9.33 6.11 -6.68
CA PHE A 44 10.63 6.73 -6.91
C PHE A 44 11.30 6.15 -8.16
N TRP A 45 11.87 6.99 -8.99
CA TRP A 45 12.39 6.60 -10.32
C TRP A 45 13.42 5.45 -10.28
N MET A 46 14.25 5.37 -9.24
CA MET A 46 15.21 4.26 -9.11
C MET A 46 14.50 2.91 -8.89
N HIS A 47 13.39 2.89 -8.15
CA HIS A 47 12.58 1.68 -7.96
C HIS A 47 11.94 1.23 -9.28
N TRP A 48 11.58 2.19 -10.16
CA TRP A 48 11.10 1.87 -11.50
C TRP A 48 12.20 1.27 -12.38
N ILE A 49 13.42 1.84 -12.34
CA ILE A 49 14.56 1.26 -13.08
C ILE A 49 14.80 -0.19 -12.63
N GLY A 50 14.82 -0.45 -11.32
CA GLY A 50 14.95 -1.82 -10.79
C GLY A 50 13.86 -2.75 -11.32
N ALA A 51 12.60 -2.32 -11.24
CA ALA A 51 11.45 -3.08 -11.75
C ALA A 51 11.56 -3.35 -13.27
N TYR A 52 11.96 -2.36 -14.07
CA TYR A 52 12.16 -2.52 -15.52
C TYR A 52 13.29 -3.47 -15.87
N VAL A 53 14.43 -3.39 -15.17
CA VAL A 53 15.55 -4.32 -15.38
C VAL A 53 15.11 -5.75 -15.09
N ILE A 54 14.41 -5.98 -13.99
CA ILE A 54 13.88 -7.30 -13.64
C ILE A 54 12.83 -7.77 -14.66
N ALA A 55 11.93 -6.90 -15.10
CA ALA A 55 10.95 -7.21 -16.14
C ALA A 55 11.62 -7.60 -17.46
N LEU A 56 12.69 -6.91 -17.86
CA LEU A 56 13.49 -7.27 -19.04
C LEU A 56 14.14 -8.64 -18.89
N ILE A 57 14.75 -8.93 -17.72
CA ILE A 57 15.33 -10.24 -17.44
C ILE A 57 14.26 -11.33 -17.56
N ILE A 58 13.11 -11.15 -16.93
CA ILE A 58 11.99 -12.10 -16.99
C ILE A 58 11.56 -12.32 -18.44
N PHE A 59 11.39 -11.25 -19.22
CA PHE A 59 11.00 -11.36 -20.64
C PHE A 59 12.02 -12.16 -21.43
N PHE A 60 13.31 -11.88 -21.31
CA PHE A 60 14.36 -12.56 -22.10
C PHE A 60 14.57 -14.01 -21.66
N VAL A 61 14.53 -14.30 -20.36
CA VAL A 61 14.63 -15.66 -19.84
C VAL A 61 13.44 -16.52 -20.25
N SER A 62 12.24 -15.96 -20.31
CA SER A 62 11.01 -16.65 -20.67
C SER A 62 10.48 -16.22 -22.04
N LYS A 63 11.36 -15.82 -22.95
CA LYS A 63 11.01 -15.23 -24.25
C LYS A 63 10.05 -16.09 -25.07
N GLN A 64 10.25 -17.39 -25.11
CA GLN A 64 9.39 -18.31 -25.84
C GLN A 64 7.97 -18.25 -25.30
N TYR A 65 7.80 -18.42 -23.98
CA TYR A 65 6.51 -18.37 -23.30
C TYR A 65 5.76 -17.05 -23.59
N TYR A 66 6.43 -15.90 -23.45
CA TYR A 66 5.79 -14.60 -23.69
C TYR A 66 5.49 -14.33 -25.16
N SER A 67 6.31 -14.88 -26.08
CA SER A 67 6.05 -14.82 -27.51
C SER A 67 4.79 -15.62 -27.89
N GLU A 68 4.60 -16.80 -27.30
CA GLU A 68 3.38 -17.63 -27.48
C GLU A 68 2.13 -16.94 -26.90
N LYS A 69 2.28 -16.15 -25.83
CA LYS A 69 1.21 -15.29 -25.29
C LYS A 69 0.97 -13.99 -26.10
N GLY A 70 1.70 -13.78 -27.21
CA GLY A 70 1.49 -12.68 -28.16
C GLY A 70 2.37 -11.44 -27.95
N TYR A 71 3.28 -11.44 -26.98
CA TYR A 71 4.20 -10.31 -26.78
C TYR A 71 5.37 -10.35 -27.77
N LYS A 72 5.36 -9.45 -28.76
CA LYS A 72 6.35 -9.38 -29.83
C LYS A 72 7.68 -8.75 -29.43
N SER A 73 7.70 -7.96 -28.36
CA SER A 73 8.87 -7.23 -27.87
C SER A 73 8.79 -7.03 -26.36
N ALA A 74 9.94 -6.72 -25.73
CA ALA A 74 9.98 -6.36 -24.31
C ALA A 74 9.11 -5.15 -23.99
N LEU A 75 9.02 -4.18 -24.90
CA LEU A 75 8.18 -3.00 -24.72
C LEU A 75 6.69 -3.37 -24.73
N SER A 76 6.23 -4.24 -25.66
CA SER A 76 4.85 -4.72 -25.66
C SER A 76 4.52 -5.59 -24.44
N PHE A 77 5.52 -6.26 -23.88
CA PHE A 77 5.39 -7.03 -22.65
C PHE A 77 5.28 -6.11 -21.40
N MET A 78 6.12 -5.08 -21.31
CA MET A 78 6.08 -4.15 -20.18
C MET A 78 4.88 -3.20 -20.21
N PHE A 79 4.44 -2.83 -21.41
CA PHE A 79 3.37 -1.85 -21.62
C PHE A 79 2.27 -2.40 -22.55
N PRO A 80 1.59 -3.51 -22.19
CA PRO A 80 0.50 -4.03 -23.00
C PRO A 80 -0.65 -3.02 -23.03
N LYS A 81 -1.10 -2.69 -24.24
CA LYS A 81 -2.11 -1.66 -24.47
C LYS A 81 -3.41 -1.97 -23.71
N GLU A 82 -3.79 -3.23 -23.67
CA GLU A 82 -5.02 -3.72 -23.04
C GLU A 82 -5.06 -3.40 -21.54
N ILE A 83 -3.90 -3.39 -20.87
CA ILE A 83 -3.75 -3.06 -19.44
C ILE A 83 -3.62 -1.54 -19.26
N TRP A 84 -2.72 -0.90 -20.00
CA TRP A 84 -2.40 0.51 -19.78
C TRP A 84 -3.48 1.48 -20.27
N SER A 85 -4.31 1.08 -21.23
CA SER A 85 -5.49 1.85 -21.65
C SER A 85 -6.80 1.39 -21.00
N HIS A 86 -6.71 0.42 -20.06
CA HIS A 86 -7.90 -0.07 -19.36
C HIS A 86 -8.50 1.01 -18.47
N ARG A 87 -9.83 1.02 -18.33
CA ARG A 87 -10.55 1.98 -17.48
C ARG A 87 -10.08 1.96 -16.03
N SER A 88 -9.78 0.77 -15.49
CA SER A 88 -9.22 0.62 -14.15
C SER A 88 -7.92 1.39 -13.99
N THR A 89 -6.98 1.30 -14.95
CA THR A 89 -5.71 2.04 -14.94
C THR A 89 -5.92 3.56 -15.03
N ILE A 90 -6.90 4.01 -15.83
CA ILE A 90 -7.24 5.43 -15.91
C ILE A 90 -7.75 5.94 -14.56
N ASN A 91 -8.62 5.18 -13.89
CA ASN A 91 -9.08 5.50 -12.54
C ASN A 91 -7.91 5.54 -11.55
N ASP A 92 -6.97 4.60 -11.64
CA ASP A 92 -5.76 4.58 -10.78
C ASP A 92 -4.94 5.86 -10.93
N CYS A 93 -4.74 6.35 -12.17
CA CYS A 93 -4.05 7.62 -12.42
C CYS A 93 -4.77 8.81 -11.76
N ILE A 94 -6.09 8.88 -11.87
CA ILE A 94 -6.87 9.97 -11.27
C ILE A 94 -6.83 9.89 -9.74
N ILE A 95 -7.00 8.68 -9.18
CA ILE A 95 -6.92 8.44 -7.73
C ILE A 95 -5.53 8.80 -7.20
N ALA A 96 -4.46 8.43 -7.91
CA ALA A 96 -3.09 8.78 -7.54
C ALA A 96 -2.89 10.29 -7.38
N VAL A 97 -3.44 11.09 -8.29
CA VAL A 97 -3.39 12.56 -8.20
C VAL A 97 -4.17 13.07 -6.99
N ILE A 98 -5.40 12.59 -6.79
CA ILE A 98 -6.25 13.03 -5.67
C ILE A 98 -5.61 12.62 -4.34
N ASN A 99 -5.17 11.38 -4.21
CA ASN A 99 -4.56 10.85 -2.99
C ASN A 99 -3.23 11.55 -2.66
N SER A 100 -2.43 11.91 -3.67
CA SER A 100 -1.20 12.68 -3.42
C SER A 100 -1.47 14.06 -2.80
N PHE A 101 -2.57 14.68 -3.19
CA PHE A 101 -3.02 15.93 -2.58
C PHE A 101 -3.53 15.70 -1.14
N LEU A 102 -4.42 14.74 -0.94
CA LEU A 102 -5.04 14.45 0.36
C LEU A 102 -4.03 13.97 1.40
N ALA A 103 -3.08 13.12 1.02
CA ALA A 103 -2.07 12.58 1.92
C ALA A 103 -1.22 13.69 2.54
N ARG A 104 -0.80 14.71 1.80
CA ARG A 104 0.02 15.81 2.32
C ARG A 104 -0.70 16.64 3.39
N PHE A 105 -2.03 16.77 3.31
CA PHE A 105 -2.82 17.50 4.30
C PHE A 105 -3.20 16.62 5.50
N ALA A 106 -3.64 15.37 5.25
CA ALA A 106 -4.08 14.46 6.29
C ALA A 106 -2.94 14.01 7.21
N TYR A 107 -1.78 13.70 6.64
CA TYR A 107 -0.62 13.23 7.40
C TYR A 107 -0.11 14.26 8.40
N LEU A 108 -0.11 15.54 8.05
CA LEU A 108 0.41 16.59 8.94
C LEU A 108 -0.43 16.75 10.21
N VAL A 109 -1.75 16.58 10.11
CA VAL A 109 -2.68 16.91 11.19
C VAL A 109 -2.98 15.70 12.10
N ILE A 110 -3.02 14.49 11.55
CA ILE A 110 -3.61 13.33 12.24
C ILE A 110 -2.52 12.41 12.84
N SER A 111 -1.31 12.43 12.28
CA SER A 111 -0.27 11.45 12.65
C SER A 111 0.58 11.87 13.85
N ILE A 112 0.67 13.15 14.21
CA ILE A 112 1.61 13.63 15.24
C ILE A 112 1.28 13.05 16.62
N GLY A 113 0.03 13.08 17.04
CA GLY A 113 -0.38 12.61 18.37
C GLY A 113 -0.12 11.12 18.61
N PRO A 114 -0.65 10.22 17.77
CA PRO A 114 -0.40 8.79 17.89
C PRO A 114 1.09 8.40 17.78
N ILE A 115 1.86 9.06 16.94
CA ILE A 115 3.30 8.83 16.79
C ILE A 115 4.05 9.22 18.04
N ALA A 116 3.78 10.42 18.60
CA ALA A 116 4.40 10.88 19.83
C ALA A 116 4.05 9.98 21.01
N ALA A 117 2.78 9.59 21.16
CA ALA A 117 2.33 8.68 22.20
C ALA A 117 3.02 7.30 22.09
N ALA A 118 3.12 6.75 20.88
CA ALA A 118 3.80 5.48 20.63
C ALA A 118 5.31 5.56 20.97
N GLY A 119 5.96 6.67 20.63
CA GLY A 119 7.35 6.93 21.02
C GLY A 119 7.53 6.98 22.53
N ALA A 120 6.63 7.64 23.26
CA ALA A 120 6.62 7.67 24.72
C ALA A 120 6.44 6.25 25.31
N VAL A 121 5.55 5.42 24.76
CA VAL A 121 5.40 4.02 25.19
C VAL A 121 6.72 3.25 25.06
N GLY A 122 7.42 3.36 23.95
CA GLY A 122 8.72 2.70 23.77
C GLY A 122 9.77 3.17 24.79
N PHE A 123 9.78 4.46 25.08
CA PHE A 123 10.64 5.04 26.11
C PHE A 123 10.34 4.46 27.49
N TYR A 124 9.07 4.46 27.93
CA TYR A 124 8.65 3.90 29.22
C TYR A 124 8.87 2.40 29.33
N ILE A 125 8.80 1.64 28.23
CA ILE A 125 9.14 0.21 28.24
C ILE A 125 10.62 0.03 28.59
N ALA A 126 11.52 0.82 28.00
CA ALA A 126 12.94 0.74 28.28
C ALA A 126 13.26 1.13 29.73
N GLU A 127 12.59 2.17 30.26
CA GLU A 127 12.69 2.58 31.67
C GLU A 127 12.18 1.48 32.62
N PHE A 128 11.01 0.89 32.33
CA PHE A 128 10.43 -0.20 33.12
C PHE A 128 11.32 -1.44 33.18
N LEU A 129 12.06 -1.73 32.10
CA LEU A 129 13.02 -2.82 32.03
C LEU A 129 14.35 -2.49 32.70
N ASP A 130 14.47 -1.34 33.38
CA ASP A 130 15.66 -0.85 34.06
C ASP A 130 16.92 -0.82 33.16
N LEU A 131 16.71 -0.44 31.88
CA LEU A 131 17.79 -0.36 30.92
C LEU A 131 18.61 0.92 31.17
N SER A 132 19.94 0.79 31.07
CA SER A 132 20.83 1.93 31.27
C SER A 132 20.93 2.80 30.02
N GLN A 133 20.90 4.11 30.23
CA GLN A 133 21.27 5.07 29.19
C GLN A 133 22.79 5.11 29.01
N THR A 134 23.25 5.14 27.77
CA THR A 134 24.65 5.35 27.44
C THR A 134 24.89 6.75 26.90
N LYS A 135 26.06 7.34 27.25
CA LYS A 135 26.53 8.62 26.67
C LYS A 135 27.36 8.38 25.40
N ASP A 136 27.72 7.14 25.14
CA ASP A 136 28.52 6.79 23.97
C ASP A 136 27.69 6.91 22.70
N ALA A 137 28.34 7.24 21.59
CA ALA A 137 27.70 7.21 20.28
C ALA A 137 27.32 5.76 19.92
N PRO A 138 26.16 5.55 19.28
CA PRO A 138 25.75 4.23 18.87
C PRO A 138 26.76 3.63 17.88
N THR A 139 27.14 2.38 18.09
CA THR A 139 27.97 1.62 17.14
C THR A 139 27.18 1.31 15.88
N TRP A 140 27.86 0.99 14.78
CA TRP A 140 27.23 0.52 13.56
C TRP A 140 26.33 -0.72 13.76
N GLY A 141 26.71 -1.59 14.71
CA GLY A 141 25.89 -2.74 15.11
C GLY A 141 24.56 -2.31 15.73
N VAL A 142 24.58 -1.32 16.62
CA VAL A 142 23.36 -0.75 17.22
C VAL A 142 22.47 -0.11 16.15
N ILE A 143 23.05 0.68 15.24
CA ILE A 143 22.32 1.31 14.14
C ILE A 143 21.68 0.24 13.24
N ALA A 144 22.39 -0.84 12.93
CA ALA A 144 21.86 -1.93 12.12
C ALA A 144 20.70 -2.65 12.81
N ILE A 145 20.82 -2.94 14.12
CA ILE A 145 19.74 -3.55 14.92
C ILE A 145 18.54 -2.61 14.98
N PHE A 146 18.74 -1.32 15.25
CA PHE A 146 17.69 -0.32 15.27
C PHE A 146 16.97 -0.23 13.92
N THR A 147 17.72 -0.21 12.82
CA THR A 147 17.18 -0.16 11.45
C THR A 147 16.28 -1.36 11.16
N LEU A 148 16.76 -2.56 11.49
CA LEU A 148 16.00 -3.79 11.28
C LEU A 148 14.79 -3.89 12.22
N ALA A 149 14.96 -3.58 13.49
CA ALA A 149 13.89 -3.61 14.49
C ALA A 149 12.75 -2.63 14.13
N THR A 150 13.09 -1.41 13.74
CA THR A 150 12.11 -0.41 13.28
C THR A 150 11.34 -0.90 12.06
N MET A 151 12.04 -1.53 11.12
CA MET A 151 11.43 -2.08 9.93
C MET A 151 10.49 -3.25 10.26
N LEU A 152 10.97 -4.21 11.06
CA LEU A 152 10.16 -5.37 11.48
C LEU A 152 8.91 -4.94 12.25
N ALA A 153 9.04 -4.01 13.20
CA ALA A 153 7.91 -3.50 13.97
C ALA A 153 6.87 -2.78 13.10
N SER A 154 7.33 -1.95 12.16
CA SER A 154 6.47 -1.26 11.20
C SER A 154 5.72 -2.25 10.30
N ASP A 155 6.43 -3.25 9.78
CA ASP A 155 5.86 -4.26 8.87
C ASP A 155 4.92 -5.23 9.61
N PHE A 156 5.22 -5.57 10.87
CA PHE A 156 4.33 -6.33 11.73
C PHE A 156 3.00 -5.62 11.98
N CYS A 157 3.06 -4.33 12.30
CA CYS A 157 1.85 -3.52 12.47
C CYS A 157 1.08 -3.39 11.15
N TYR A 158 1.78 -3.25 10.02
CA TYR A 158 1.14 -3.27 8.71
C TYR A 158 0.42 -4.60 8.44
N TYR A 159 1.05 -5.74 8.72
CA TYR A 159 0.43 -7.06 8.56
C TYR A 159 -0.91 -7.14 9.30
N TRP A 160 -0.95 -6.72 10.56
CA TRP A 160 -2.19 -6.73 11.34
C TRP A 160 -3.24 -5.75 10.82
N ALA A 161 -2.83 -4.55 10.41
CA ALA A 161 -3.74 -3.60 9.78
C ALA A 161 -4.37 -4.20 8.52
N HIS A 162 -3.56 -4.86 7.68
CA HIS A 162 -4.01 -5.50 6.45
C HIS A 162 -4.97 -6.66 6.73
N ARG A 163 -4.60 -7.54 7.66
CA ARG A 163 -5.48 -8.63 8.08
C ARG A 163 -6.80 -8.12 8.66
N PHE A 164 -6.77 -7.05 9.44
CA PHE A 164 -7.99 -6.43 9.97
C PHE A 164 -8.85 -5.81 8.87
N ALA A 165 -8.24 -5.19 7.86
CA ALA A 165 -8.97 -4.66 6.72
C ALA A 165 -9.77 -5.75 5.97
N HIS A 166 -9.26 -6.98 5.92
CA HIS A 166 -9.99 -8.14 5.37
C HIS A 166 -10.98 -8.77 6.36
N THR A 167 -10.74 -8.65 7.67
CA THR A 167 -11.55 -9.34 8.69
C THR A 167 -12.75 -8.48 9.14
N PHE A 168 -12.58 -7.17 9.27
CA PHE A 168 -13.65 -6.29 9.75
C PHE A 168 -14.52 -5.79 8.59
N PRO A 169 -15.81 -6.15 8.53
CA PRO A 169 -16.68 -5.84 7.39
C PRO A 169 -16.73 -4.36 7.02
N VAL A 170 -16.76 -3.47 8.02
CA VAL A 170 -16.77 -2.02 7.79
C VAL A 170 -15.45 -1.56 7.16
N TRP A 171 -14.32 -2.07 7.63
CA TRP A 171 -13.02 -1.69 7.07
C TRP A 171 -12.82 -2.29 5.68
N TRP A 172 -13.28 -3.51 5.45
CA TRP A 172 -13.27 -4.16 4.13
C TRP A 172 -13.95 -3.31 3.06
N GLU A 173 -15.05 -2.61 3.36
CA GLU A 173 -15.71 -1.73 2.38
C GLU A 173 -14.80 -0.62 1.84
N PHE A 174 -13.87 -0.11 2.65
CA PHE A 174 -12.86 0.86 2.23
C PHE A 174 -11.69 0.19 1.50
N HIS A 175 -11.26 -0.97 1.98
CA HIS A 175 -10.15 -1.73 1.39
C HIS A 175 -10.52 -2.37 0.04
N LYS A 176 -11.79 -2.66 -0.20
CA LYS A 176 -12.32 -3.05 -1.52
C LYS A 176 -11.91 -2.10 -2.64
N THR A 177 -11.72 -0.81 -2.37
CA THR A 177 -11.23 0.14 -3.36
C THR A 177 -9.90 -0.34 -3.97
N HIS A 178 -9.00 -0.85 -3.12
CA HIS A 178 -7.70 -1.40 -3.54
C HIS A 178 -7.85 -2.69 -4.33
N HIS A 179 -8.65 -3.62 -3.84
CA HIS A 179 -8.89 -4.92 -4.47
C HIS A 179 -9.76 -4.87 -5.73
N SER A 180 -10.51 -3.79 -5.94
CA SER A 180 -11.42 -3.66 -7.10
C SER A 180 -10.73 -3.36 -8.43
N ALA A 181 -9.39 -3.41 -8.49
CA ALA A 181 -8.65 -3.25 -9.75
C ALA A 181 -8.82 -4.49 -10.63
N GLU A 182 -9.37 -4.31 -11.84
CA GLU A 182 -9.57 -5.39 -12.82
C GLU A 182 -8.30 -5.73 -13.59
N VAL A 183 -7.36 -4.79 -13.64
CA VAL A 183 -6.00 -4.97 -14.19
C VAL A 183 -5.02 -4.26 -13.26
N MET A 184 -3.77 -4.73 -13.24
CA MET A 184 -2.74 -4.17 -12.38
C MET A 184 -1.64 -3.50 -13.16
N THR A 185 -1.31 -2.28 -12.75
CA THR A 185 -0.10 -1.55 -13.13
C THR A 185 0.60 -1.08 -11.85
N PRO A 186 1.88 -0.71 -11.88
CA PRO A 186 2.53 -0.16 -10.68
C PRO A 186 1.82 1.07 -10.09
N ILE A 187 0.96 1.76 -10.85
CA ILE A 187 0.15 2.88 -10.38
C ILE A 187 -1.00 2.38 -9.48
N THR A 188 -1.49 1.14 -9.68
CA THR A 188 -2.54 0.52 -8.86
C THR A 188 -2.15 0.45 -7.37
N LEU A 189 -0.84 0.52 -7.07
CA LEU A 189 -0.36 0.71 -5.71
C LEU A 189 -1.01 1.92 -5.00
N LEU A 190 -1.36 2.96 -5.73
CA LEU A 190 -1.96 4.20 -5.20
C LEU A 190 -3.50 4.16 -5.22
N ARG A 191 -4.11 3.06 -5.70
CA ARG A 191 -5.55 2.84 -5.67
C ARG A 191 -5.99 2.43 -4.26
N TYR A 192 -6.13 3.38 -3.37
CA TYR A 192 -6.65 3.16 -2.02
C TYR A 192 -7.63 4.26 -1.62
N HIS A 193 -8.53 3.93 -0.72
CA HIS A 193 -9.37 4.95 -0.09
C HIS A 193 -8.56 5.71 0.96
N PRO A 194 -8.65 7.06 1.05
CA PRO A 194 -7.84 7.85 1.99
C PRO A 194 -7.95 7.43 3.45
N LEU A 195 -9.13 6.98 3.92
CA LEU A 195 -9.29 6.46 5.28
C LEU A 195 -8.54 5.15 5.49
N ASP A 196 -8.54 4.27 4.49
CA ASP A 196 -7.83 3.01 4.53
C ASP A 196 -6.31 3.29 4.64
N ASP A 197 -5.76 4.09 3.75
CA ASP A 197 -4.34 4.48 3.78
C ASP A 197 -3.93 5.15 5.09
N LEU A 198 -4.79 6.03 5.63
CA LEU A 198 -4.56 6.69 6.91
C LEU A 198 -4.41 5.68 8.06
N ILE A 199 -5.30 4.68 8.12
CA ILE A 199 -5.23 3.65 9.16
C ILE A 199 -3.94 2.84 9.01
N TYR A 200 -3.58 2.42 7.79
CA TYR A 200 -2.31 1.74 7.51
C TYR A 200 -1.10 2.59 7.93
N ALA A 201 -1.14 3.88 7.64
CA ALA A 201 -0.07 4.79 8.03
C ALA A 201 0.07 4.86 9.55
N ILE A 202 -1.02 5.01 10.30
CA ILE A 202 -1.02 5.03 11.76
C ILE A 202 -0.41 3.74 12.31
N PHE A 203 -0.86 2.57 11.85
CA PHE A 203 -0.32 1.29 12.32
C PHE A 203 1.18 1.17 12.08
N ARG A 204 1.65 1.50 10.87
CA ARG A 204 3.09 1.48 10.54
C ARG A 204 3.91 2.42 11.42
N HIS A 205 3.40 3.64 11.63
CA HIS A 205 4.09 4.62 12.45
C HIS A 205 4.06 4.27 13.94
N VAL A 206 3.00 3.66 14.44
CA VAL A 206 2.98 3.15 15.82
C VAL A 206 4.11 2.14 16.02
N GLY A 207 4.25 1.13 15.16
CA GLY A 207 5.32 0.14 15.27
C GLY A 207 6.72 0.76 15.23
N SER A 208 6.97 1.63 14.26
CA SER A 208 8.27 2.31 14.14
C SER A 208 8.56 3.25 15.30
N SER A 209 7.55 3.96 15.82
CA SER A 209 7.72 4.94 16.90
C SER A 209 7.97 4.31 18.27
N VAL A 210 7.29 3.18 18.56
CA VAL A 210 7.58 2.42 19.80
C VAL A 210 9.05 1.97 19.80
N THR A 211 9.50 1.42 18.66
CA THR A 211 10.90 1.01 18.52
C THR A 211 11.85 2.22 18.65
N ALA A 212 11.53 3.33 18.00
CA ALA A 212 12.35 4.54 18.07
C ALA A 212 12.45 5.07 19.50
N GLY A 213 11.33 5.14 20.25
CA GLY A 213 11.33 5.56 21.65
C GLY A 213 12.19 4.67 22.56
N PHE A 214 12.12 3.35 22.35
CA PHE A 214 12.94 2.38 23.07
C PHE A 214 14.44 2.60 22.84
N PHE A 215 14.86 2.78 21.60
CA PHE A 215 16.27 3.01 21.27
C PHE A 215 16.74 4.40 21.68
N LEU A 216 15.89 5.44 21.57
CA LEU A 216 16.20 6.80 22.04
C LEU A 216 16.40 6.86 23.56
N PHE A 217 15.70 6.01 24.32
CA PHE A 217 15.96 5.90 25.76
C PHE A 217 17.39 5.40 26.02
N MET A 218 17.80 4.31 25.38
CA MET A 218 19.12 3.70 25.60
C MET A 218 20.27 4.53 25.01
N TYR A 219 20.06 5.11 23.86
CA TYR A 219 21.03 5.88 23.07
C TYR A 219 20.48 7.26 22.71
N PRO A 220 20.50 8.25 23.63
CA PRO A 220 19.96 9.58 23.36
C PRO A 220 20.62 10.30 22.18
N SER A 221 21.82 9.89 21.79
CA SER A 221 22.56 10.43 20.64
C SER A 221 22.24 9.73 19.31
N ILE A 222 21.31 8.76 19.28
CA ILE A 222 20.95 8.08 18.04
C ILE A 222 20.17 9.01 17.13
N GLU A 223 20.70 9.30 15.93
CA GLU A 223 20.08 10.22 14.97
C GLU A 223 18.96 9.56 14.16
N GLY A 224 18.87 8.23 14.17
CA GLY A 224 17.84 7.47 13.48
C GLY A 224 18.36 6.17 12.84
N ALA A 225 17.44 5.50 12.16
CA ALA A 225 17.75 4.29 11.40
C ALA A 225 18.60 4.61 10.16
N ALA A 226 19.39 3.63 9.70
CA ALA A 226 20.15 3.77 8.46
C ALA A 226 19.19 3.95 7.25
N THR A 227 19.42 5.02 6.50
CA THR A 227 18.58 5.37 5.36
C THR A 227 19.39 5.60 4.09
N ILE A 228 18.75 5.37 2.94
CA ILE A 228 19.19 5.80 1.62
C ILE A 228 18.10 6.73 1.08
N LEU A 229 18.44 7.96 0.77
CA LEU A 229 17.48 8.98 0.31
C LEU A 229 16.25 9.07 1.22
N SER A 230 16.50 9.15 2.54
CA SER A 230 15.47 9.21 3.59
C SER A 230 14.57 7.95 3.71
N THR A 231 14.86 6.89 2.98
CA THR A 231 14.14 5.61 3.08
C THR A 231 14.98 4.61 3.84
N ASN A 232 14.36 3.88 4.79
CA ASN A 232 15.04 2.77 5.48
C ASN A 232 15.73 1.86 4.44
N VAL A 233 17.00 1.53 4.68
CA VAL A 233 17.83 0.80 3.71
C VAL A 233 17.23 -0.54 3.29
N VAL A 234 16.53 -1.24 4.20
CA VAL A 234 15.86 -2.52 3.90
C VAL A 234 14.69 -2.31 2.95
N VAL A 235 13.86 -1.27 3.22
CA VAL A 235 12.74 -0.89 2.34
C VAL A 235 13.26 -0.48 0.97
N PHE A 236 14.33 0.32 0.92
CA PHE A 236 14.93 0.78 -0.32
C PHE A 236 15.44 -0.40 -1.17
N ALA A 237 16.18 -1.32 -0.55
CA ALA A 237 16.67 -2.53 -1.22
C ALA A 237 15.52 -3.39 -1.73
N PHE A 238 14.49 -3.63 -0.92
CA PHE A 238 13.32 -4.40 -1.32
C PHE A 238 12.57 -3.75 -2.50
N ASN A 239 12.45 -2.43 -2.52
CA ASN A 239 11.78 -1.73 -3.60
C ASN A 239 12.57 -1.79 -4.92
N ILE A 240 13.90 -1.67 -4.89
CA ILE A 240 14.74 -1.84 -6.08
C ILE A 240 14.68 -3.28 -6.62
N LEU A 241 14.56 -4.27 -5.74
CA LEU A 241 14.48 -5.69 -6.12
C LEU A 241 13.11 -6.12 -6.68
N GLY A 242 12.36 -5.20 -7.22
CA GLY A 242 11.16 -5.48 -8.02
C GLY A 242 9.85 -5.53 -7.23
N SER A 243 9.81 -4.99 -6.01
CA SER A 243 8.55 -4.96 -5.24
C SER A 243 7.42 -4.23 -5.96
N ASN A 244 7.74 -3.28 -6.86
CA ASN A 244 6.74 -2.59 -7.68
C ASN A 244 6.05 -3.50 -8.69
N LEU A 245 6.62 -4.67 -9.01
CA LEU A 245 5.97 -5.68 -9.84
C LEU A 245 4.78 -6.37 -9.14
N ARG A 246 4.60 -6.18 -7.84
CA ARG A 246 3.43 -6.68 -7.09
C ARG A 246 2.10 -6.20 -7.66
N HIS A 247 2.06 -4.93 -8.07
CA HIS A 247 0.93 -4.36 -8.79
C HIS A 247 1.31 -4.24 -10.26
N SER A 248 1.37 -5.37 -10.94
CA SER A 248 1.62 -5.44 -12.38
C SER A 248 1.09 -6.78 -12.91
N HIS A 249 1.07 -6.95 -14.21
CA HIS A 249 0.78 -8.24 -14.84
C HIS A 249 2.00 -9.18 -14.90
N ILE A 250 3.16 -8.72 -14.39
CA ILE A 250 4.44 -9.44 -14.49
C ILE A 250 4.60 -10.37 -13.30
N TRP A 251 4.53 -11.67 -13.56
CA TRP A 251 4.70 -12.69 -12.54
C TRP A 251 6.17 -12.84 -12.13
N LEU A 252 6.44 -12.63 -10.85
CA LEU A 252 7.77 -12.86 -10.25
C LEU A 252 7.62 -13.59 -8.92
N SER A 253 8.04 -14.86 -8.88
CA SER A 253 8.16 -15.62 -7.64
C SER A 253 9.60 -15.60 -7.15
N TYR A 254 9.81 -15.52 -5.84
CA TYR A 254 11.12 -15.64 -5.22
C TYR A 254 11.49 -17.10 -4.90
N GLY A 255 10.66 -18.05 -5.35
CA GLY A 255 10.83 -19.48 -5.05
C GLY A 255 10.47 -19.85 -3.60
N PRO A 256 10.47 -21.15 -3.27
CA PRO A 256 9.89 -21.61 -2.01
C PRO A 256 10.63 -21.09 -0.76
N HIS A 257 11.95 -21.00 -0.78
CA HIS A 257 12.72 -20.63 0.41
C HIS A 257 12.63 -19.14 0.73
N LEU A 258 12.90 -18.26 -0.25
CA LEU A 258 12.90 -16.83 -0.01
C LEU A 258 11.46 -16.30 0.20
N SER A 259 10.47 -16.96 -0.40
CA SER A 259 9.05 -16.60 -0.21
C SER A 259 8.50 -16.91 1.20
N HIS A 260 9.24 -17.66 2.05
CA HIS A 260 8.90 -17.74 3.48
C HIS A 260 9.40 -16.53 4.29
N ILE A 261 10.30 -15.73 3.73
CA ILE A 261 10.88 -14.56 4.39
C ILE A 261 10.32 -13.27 3.81
N LEU A 262 10.25 -13.16 2.48
CA LEU A 262 9.85 -11.96 1.76
C LEU A 262 8.62 -12.23 0.88
N ILE A 263 7.67 -11.29 0.90
CA ILE A 263 6.53 -11.30 -0.02
C ILE A 263 7.02 -11.08 -1.44
N SER A 264 6.84 -12.10 -2.30
CA SER A 264 7.10 -11.97 -3.73
C SER A 264 5.95 -11.26 -4.46
N PRO A 265 6.19 -10.66 -5.64
CA PRO A 265 5.11 -10.17 -6.49
C PRO A 265 4.03 -11.22 -6.79
N ALA A 266 4.41 -12.46 -7.06
CA ALA A 266 3.48 -13.57 -7.26
C ALA A 266 2.55 -13.82 -6.06
N MET A 267 3.10 -13.77 -4.83
CA MET A 267 2.28 -13.91 -3.62
C MET A 267 1.27 -12.77 -3.45
N HIS A 268 1.65 -11.57 -3.88
CA HIS A 268 0.74 -10.42 -3.83
C HIS A 268 -0.31 -10.47 -4.94
N HIS A 269 0.00 -11.05 -6.11
CA HIS A 269 -1.02 -11.35 -7.13
C HIS A 269 -2.06 -12.35 -6.61
N ILE A 270 -1.63 -13.39 -5.89
CA ILE A 270 -2.52 -14.34 -5.19
C ILE A 270 -3.44 -13.57 -4.22
N HIS A 271 -2.89 -12.64 -3.43
CA HIS A 271 -3.65 -11.82 -2.50
C HIS A 271 -4.76 -10.99 -3.18
N HIS A 272 -4.52 -10.50 -4.38
CA HIS A 272 -5.48 -9.74 -5.19
C HIS A 272 -6.39 -10.58 -6.07
N SER A 273 -6.29 -11.91 -5.99
CA SER A 273 -7.12 -12.82 -6.78
C SER A 273 -8.57 -12.85 -6.30
N GLU A 274 -9.51 -12.90 -7.23
CA GLU A 274 -10.93 -13.15 -6.92
C GLU A 274 -11.27 -14.61 -6.62
N ASP A 275 -10.32 -15.55 -6.84
CA ASP A 275 -10.52 -16.99 -6.60
C ASP A 275 -10.58 -17.25 -5.07
N GLU A 276 -11.64 -17.91 -4.60
CA GLU A 276 -11.90 -18.20 -3.18
C GLU A 276 -10.75 -18.94 -2.48
N LYS A 277 -9.99 -19.80 -3.21
CA LYS A 277 -8.83 -20.51 -2.62
C LYS A 277 -7.70 -19.56 -2.20
N HIS A 278 -7.69 -18.34 -2.71
CA HIS A 278 -6.68 -17.31 -2.47
C HIS A 278 -7.10 -16.29 -1.41
N TRP A 279 -8.37 -16.31 -1.01
CA TRP A 279 -8.87 -15.35 -0.04
C TRP A 279 -8.14 -15.44 1.29
N ASP A 280 -7.97 -14.31 1.93
CA ASP A 280 -7.30 -14.18 3.23
C ASP A 280 -5.87 -14.75 3.27
N ARG A 281 -5.12 -14.59 2.18
CA ARG A 281 -3.73 -15.03 2.05
C ARG A 281 -2.79 -13.83 1.83
N ASN A 282 -1.55 -13.96 2.32
CA ASN A 282 -0.41 -13.10 2.00
C ASN A 282 -0.62 -11.62 2.33
N PHE A 283 -0.90 -11.31 3.58
CA PHE A 283 -1.12 -9.94 4.08
C PHE A 283 0.17 -9.12 4.28
N GLY A 284 1.34 -9.75 4.30
CA GLY A 284 2.62 -9.07 4.53
C GLY A 284 2.93 -7.99 3.49
N ALA A 285 3.59 -6.90 3.91
CA ALA A 285 4.07 -5.88 2.98
C ALA A 285 5.47 -6.18 2.43
N ILE A 286 6.41 -6.51 3.28
CA ILE A 286 7.79 -6.87 2.94
C ILE A 286 8.09 -8.29 3.38
N PHE A 287 7.78 -8.60 4.64
CA PHE A 287 8.07 -9.90 5.23
C PHE A 287 6.84 -10.81 5.21
N SER A 288 7.00 -12.00 4.63
CA SER A 288 6.02 -13.08 4.66
C SER A 288 6.13 -13.94 5.92
N ILE A 289 7.11 -13.69 6.79
CA ILE A 289 7.28 -14.39 8.06
C ILE A 289 6.04 -14.25 8.94
N TRP A 290 5.32 -13.12 8.86
CA TRP A 290 4.07 -12.89 9.58
C TRP A 290 2.97 -13.81 9.05
N ASP A 291 2.84 -13.93 7.73
CA ASP A 291 1.90 -14.85 7.09
C ASP A 291 2.20 -16.29 7.47
N TRP A 292 3.47 -16.66 7.53
CA TRP A 292 3.89 -17.99 7.97
C TRP A 292 3.56 -18.23 9.45
N MET A 293 3.88 -17.28 10.33
CA MET A 293 3.64 -17.36 11.76
C MET A 293 2.13 -17.46 12.11
N PHE A 294 1.29 -16.75 11.36
CA PHE A 294 -0.15 -16.64 11.64
C PHE A 294 -1.03 -17.45 10.67
N GLY A 295 -0.42 -18.32 9.85
CA GLY A 295 -1.13 -19.31 9.02
C GLY A 295 -1.84 -18.76 7.80
N THR A 296 -1.45 -17.56 7.34
CA THR A 296 -2.04 -16.91 6.14
C THR A 296 -1.15 -17.01 4.91
N ILE A 297 0.00 -17.70 5.00
CA ILE A 297 0.93 -17.83 3.87
C ILE A 297 0.35 -18.75 2.79
N TYR A 298 0.50 -18.29 1.53
CA TYR A 298 0.28 -19.08 0.32
C TYR A 298 1.43 -18.80 -0.65
N ILE A 299 2.27 -19.81 -0.90
CA ILE A 299 3.38 -19.73 -1.84
C ILE A 299 3.00 -20.53 -3.08
N PRO A 300 2.78 -19.88 -4.24
CA PRO A 300 2.46 -20.59 -5.46
C PRO A 300 3.65 -21.45 -5.91
N LYS A 301 3.40 -22.72 -6.19
CA LYS A 301 4.44 -23.67 -6.67
C LYS A 301 4.82 -23.39 -8.12
N GLU A 302 3.84 -22.99 -8.90
CA GLU A 302 3.97 -22.68 -10.32
C GLU A 302 3.28 -21.33 -10.62
N ARG A 303 3.39 -20.88 -11.85
CA ARG A 303 2.65 -19.69 -12.29
C ARG A 303 1.16 -20.02 -12.35
N GLU A 304 0.36 -19.23 -11.65
CA GLU A 304 -1.09 -19.29 -11.69
C GLU A 304 -1.63 -18.19 -12.61
N GLU A 305 -2.69 -18.47 -13.36
CA GLU A 305 -3.44 -17.44 -14.06
C GLU A 305 -4.41 -16.80 -13.06
N ILE A 306 -4.27 -15.49 -12.88
CA ILE A 306 -5.00 -14.73 -11.86
C ILE A 306 -5.99 -13.81 -12.56
N THR A 307 -7.25 -13.89 -12.15
CA THR A 307 -8.25 -12.85 -12.40
C THR A 307 -8.25 -11.92 -11.21
N PHE A 308 -8.04 -10.62 -11.48
CA PHE A 308 -8.03 -9.58 -10.47
C PHE A 308 -9.42 -8.97 -10.30
N GLY A 309 -9.73 -8.54 -9.10
CA GLY A 309 -11.02 -7.97 -8.75
C GLY A 309 -11.53 -8.54 -7.44
N ILE A 310 -12.81 -8.32 -7.18
CA ILE A 310 -13.47 -8.76 -5.93
C ILE A 310 -14.71 -9.63 -6.22
N GLY A 311 -14.90 -10.08 -7.46
CA GLY A 311 -16.06 -10.88 -7.85
C GLY A 311 -17.42 -10.14 -7.78
N GLU A 312 -17.43 -8.86 -7.42
CA GLU A 312 -18.61 -8.01 -7.41
C GLU A 312 -18.78 -7.30 -8.77
N PRO A 313 -20.00 -6.83 -9.11
CA PRO A 313 -20.21 -6.14 -10.37
C PRO A 313 -19.24 -4.98 -10.56
N ALA A 314 -18.46 -4.99 -11.64
CA ALA A 314 -17.44 -3.99 -11.94
C ALA A 314 -18.04 -2.56 -12.01
N GLU A 315 -19.33 -2.44 -12.32
CA GLU A 315 -20.05 -1.18 -12.36
C GLU A 315 -20.06 -0.44 -11.02
N GLU A 316 -19.95 -1.14 -9.89
CA GLU A 316 -19.91 -0.52 -8.55
C GLU A 316 -18.58 0.16 -8.25
N PHE A 317 -17.51 -0.18 -8.99
CA PHE A 317 -16.14 0.29 -8.74
C PHE A 317 -15.51 0.99 -9.95
N ASN A 318 -16.28 1.24 -10.99
CA ASN A 318 -15.78 1.67 -12.30
C ASN A 318 -15.58 3.17 -12.46
N THR A 319 -15.88 3.99 -11.46
CA THR A 319 -15.68 5.45 -11.48
C THR A 319 -15.07 5.95 -10.18
N VAL A 320 -14.27 7.00 -10.27
CA VAL A 320 -13.62 7.62 -9.12
C VAL A 320 -14.61 8.04 -8.01
N PRO A 321 -15.77 8.68 -8.29
CA PRO A 321 -16.75 8.97 -7.25
C PRO A 321 -17.27 7.72 -6.53
N LYS A 322 -17.48 6.61 -7.23
CA LYS A 322 -17.91 5.36 -6.61
C LYS A 322 -16.84 4.75 -5.71
N LEU A 323 -15.56 4.93 -6.06
CA LEU A 323 -14.43 4.47 -5.25
C LEU A 323 -14.22 5.30 -3.98
N TYR A 324 -14.63 6.57 -3.96
CA TYR A 324 -14.54 7.43 -2.77
C TYR A 324 -15.81 7.48 -1.92
N ILE A 325 -17.00 7.48 -2.54
CA ILE A 325 -18.28 7.63 -1.82
C ILE A 325 -18.91 6.27 -1.55
N GLY A 326 -18.74 5.31 -2.46
CA GLY A 326 -19.31 3.96 -2.35
C GLY A 326 -18.98 3.25 -1.02
N PRO A 327 -17.74 3.27 -0.54
CA PRO A 327 -17.37 2.66 0.74
C PRO A 327 -18.22 3.14 1.91
N PHE A 328 -18.50 4.44 2.01
CA PHE A 328 -19.36 4.99 3.07
C PHE A 328 -20.80 4.48 2.97
N ILE A 329 -21.35 4.42 1.74
CA ILE A 329 -22.72 3.96 1.51
C ILE A 329 -22.84 2.47 1.89
N ARG A 330 -21.88 1.64 1.46
CA ARG A 330 -21.87 0.20 1.74
C ARG A 330 -21.64 -0.06 3.22
N ALA A 331 -20.67 0.59 3.86
CA ALA A 331 -20.44 0.51 5.29
C ALA A 331 -21.67 0.90 6.11
N TYR A 332 -22.36 1.99 5.74
CA TYR A 332 -23.62 2.39 6.39
C TYR A 332 -24.72 1.32 6.25
N SER A 333 -24.78 0.65 5.09
CA SER A 333 -25.77 -0.40 4.85
C SER A 333 -25.55 -1.65 5.72
N LEU A 334 -24.31 -1.90 6.18
CA LEU A 334 -24.03 -2.99 7.12
C LEU A 334 -24.70 -2.74 8.48
N PHE A 335 -24.70 -1.50 8.97
CA PHE A 335 -25.37 -1.17 10.25
C PHE A 335 -26.89 -1.34 10.15
N LYS A 336 -27.53 -0.93 9.03
CA LYS A 336 -28.97 -1.11 8.84
C LYS A 336 -29.41 -2.57 8.80
N LYS A 337 -28.59 -3.48 8.22
CA LYS A 337 -28.91 -4.91 8.17
C LYS A 337 -28.85 -5.58 9.56
N THR A 338 -28.05 -5.05 10.48
CA THR A 338 -27.99 -5.52 11.87
C THR A 338 -29.21 -5.11 12.68
N ASP A 339 -29.71 -3.89 12.51
CA ASP A 339 -30.90 -3.41 13.23
C ASP A 339 -32.16 -4.19 12.83
N THR A 340 -32.33 -4.53 11.55
CA THR A 340 -33.47 -5.32 11.07
C THR A 340 -33.45 -6.79 11.54
N LYS A 341 -32.28 -7.35 11.90
CA LYS A 341 -32.20 -8.69 12.48
C LYS A 341 -32.44 -8.70 13.99
N ALA A 342 -32.18 -7.60 14.68
CA ALA A 342 -32.47 -7.45 16.10
C ALA A 342 -33.98 -7.30 16.40
N ASP A 343 -34.73 -6.70 15.46
CA ASP A 343 -36.18 -6.47 15.60
C ASP A 343 -37.04 -7.75 15.34
N VAL A 344 -36.45 -8.82 14.76
CA VAL A 344 -37.14 -10.08 14.44
C VAL A 344 -37.00 -11.15 15.55
N SER A 345 -36.24 -10.87 16.62
CA SER A 345 -35.94 -11.82 17.70
C SER A 345 -36.72 -11.58 19.00
N THR A 346 -37.88 -10.96 18.96
CA THR A 346 -38.84 -11.03 20.10
C THR A 346 -39.82 -12.17 19.85
N PRO A 347 -39.75 -13.29 20.59
CA PRO A 347 -40.78 -14.32 20.54
C PRO A 347 -42.06 -13.83 21.21
N PRO A 348 -43.22 -14.37 20.80
CA PRO A 348 -44.52 -13.99 21.31
C PRO A 348 -44.73 -14.31 22.79
#